data_8e447d3c42b6efe6e1f15c30823e983c
#
_entry.id   8e447d3c42b6efe6e1f15c30823e983c
#
_cell.length_a   1.000
_cell.length_b   1.000
_cell.length_c   1.000
_cell.angle_alpha   90.00
_cell.angle_beta   90.00
_cell.angle_gamma   90.00
#
_symmetry.space_group_name_H-M   'P 1'
#
loop_
_entity.id
_entity.type
_entity.pdbx_description
1 polymer ?
#
loop_
_entity_poly.entity_id
_entity_poly.type
_entity_poly.pdbx_seq_one_letter_code
_entity_poly.pdbx_strand_id
1 'polypeptide(L)'
;MADGCAGRITYTRHILPERMSMFFGISDYGSFVAAIVLFLAIPGPGNLALITSTGKGGVSGGLGATLGVIAGDQVLMWLAVAGVAAVLAAYPTAFTAVQWLGAVYLAWLGWKMLSAKPGDAPVLHIRPRHYFQQAMAITLLNPKAIVFYMAFFPLFVDPRHHLGLPSFAVMAATIAGLTFLYGLGMTLLTHHLAERMRANPRIARWLEKLAGIFLIGFGVKLAISK
;
A
#
# COMPACT_ATOMS: atom_id res chain seq x y z
N MET A 1 57.20 40.22 18.92
CA MET A 1 56.44 40.82 17.79
C MET A 1 56.31 39.76 16.71
N ALA A 2 55.13 39.17 16.61
CA ALA A 2 54.54 38.58 15.40
C ALA A 2 53.32 37.80 15.82
N ASP A 3 52.16 38.47 15.66
CA ASP A 3 50.85 37.93 15.94
C ASP A 3 50.47 36.92 14.88
N GLY A 4 50.18 35.67 15.31
CA GLY A 4 49.66 34.59 14.48
C GLY A 4 48.14 34.60 14.51
N CYS A 5 47.52 35.14 13.48
CA CYS A 5 46.07 35.15 13.26
C CYS A 5 45.58 33.76 12.92
N ALA A 6 45.08 33.00 13.92
CA ALA A 6 44.41 31.73 13.70
C ALA A 6 42.95 32.00 13.25
N GLY A 7 42.73 31.93 11.96
CA GLY A 7 41.43 31.98 11.33
C GLY A 7 40.54 30.83 11.82
N ARG A 8 39.57 31.14 12.67
CA ARG A 8 38.53 30.21 13.13
C ARG A 8 37.55 30.04 11.99
N ILE A 9 37.70 28.97 11.19
CA ILE A 9 36.70 28.58 10.20
C ILE A 9 35.50 28.07 10.97
N THR A 10 34.50 28.94 11.13
CA THR A 10 33.18 28.58 11.61
C THR A 10 32.48 27.77 10.51
N TYR A 11 32.51 26.45 10.65
CA TYR A 11 31.61 25.58 9.92
C TYR A 11 30.19 25.87 10.38
N THR A 12 29.51 26.76 9.67
CA THR A 12 28.06 26.88 9.77
C THR A 12 27.48 25.60 9.15
N ARG A 13 27.31 24.59 10.00
CA ARG A 13 26.45 23.46 9.65
C ARG A 13 25.07 24.07 9.39
N HIS A 14 24.68 24.13 8.14
CA HIS A 14 23.28 24.24 7.77
C HIS A 14 22.55 23.01 8.34
N ILE A 15 22.10 23.16 9.57
CA ILE A 15 21.10 22.29 10.18
C ILE A 15 19.80 22.68 9.48
N LEU A 16 19.59 22.15 8.28
CA LEU A 16 18.26 22.11 7.69
C LEU A 16 17.37 21.31 8.65
N PRO A 17 16.13 21.72 8.87
CA PRO A 17 15.28 21.11 9.89
C PRO A 17 14.86 19.71 9.45
N GLU A 18 15.67 18.70 9.77
CA GLU A 18 15.28 17.28 9.71
C GLU A 18 14.09 16.92 10.63
N ARG A 19 13.62 17.91 11.39
CA ARG A 19 12.55 17.71 12.40
C ARG A 19 11.12 17.75 11.86
N MET A 20 10.90 18.03 10.57
CA MET A 20 9.54 18.27 10.07
C MET A 20 8.83 17.06 9.46
N SER A 21 9.43 15.88 9.38
CA SER A 21 8.82 14.71 8.71
C SER A 21 8.56 13.51 9.62
N MET A 22 8.97 13.54 10.88
CA MET A 22 8.73 12.41 11.80
C MET A 22 7.43 12.60 12.59
N PHE A 23 6.37 11.99 12.11
CA PHE A 23 5.12 11.87 12.85
C PHE A 23 5.11 10.50 13.57
N PHE A 24 5.15 10.50 14.89
CA PHE A 24 5.21 9.27 15.71
C PHE A 24 6.33 8.28 15.33
N GLY A 25 7.51 8.77 14.91
CA GLY A 25 8.63 7.91 14.53
C GLY A 25 8.52 7.26 13.15
N ILE A 26 7.50 7.63 12.38
CA ILE A 26 7.32 7.17 11.00
C ILE A 26 8.17 8.07 10.10
N SER A 27 9.10 7.46 9.39
CA SER A 27 9.91 8.15 8.38
C SER A 27 9.01 8.59 7.23
N ASP A 28 8.87 9.89 7.03
CA ASP A 28 8.06 10.50 5.97
C ASP A 28 6.60 10.00 5.93
N TYR A 29 5.83 10.39 6.94
CA TYR A 29 4.41 10.03 7.06
C TYR A 29 3.58 10.44 5.82
N GLY A 30 3.93 11.54 5.15
CA GLY A 30 3.27 11.97 3.93
C GLY A 30 3.43 10.97 2.78
N SER A 31 4.65 10.49 2.56
CA SER A 31 4.93 9.45 1.58
C SER A 31 4.25 8.12 1.95
N PHE A 32 4.15 7.78 3.24
CA PHE A 32 3.41 6.62 3.71
C PHE A 32 1.92 6.69 3.33
N VAL A 33 1.25 7.81 3.64
CA VAL A 33 -0.15 8.04 3.28
C VAL A 33 -0.35 7.99 1.76
N ALA A 34 0.51 8.70 1.01
CA ALA A 34 0.44 8.71 -0.45
C ALA A 34 0.57 7.30 -1.03
N ALA A 35 1.47 6.51 -0.50
CA ALA A 35 1.68 5.14 -0.96
C ALA A 35 0.47 4.23 -0.67
N ILE A 36 -0.17 4.36 0.50
CA ILE A 36 -1.40 3.63 0.82
C ILE A 36 -2.52 4.03 -0.16
N VAL A 37 -2.72 5.33 -0.39
CA VAL A 37 -3.75 5.81 -1.32
C VAL A 37 -3.52 5.26 -2.72
N LEU A 38 -2.28 5.28 -3.19
CA LEU A 38 -1.90 4.75 -4.50
C LEU A 38 -2.10 3.23 -4.57
N PHE A 39 -1.70 2.50 -3.52
CA PHE A 39 -1.95 1.06 -3.42
C PHE A 39 -3.44 0.73 -3.51
N LEU A 40 -4.30 1.46 -2.81
CA LEU A 40 -5.75 1.28 -2.83
C LEU A 40 -6.33 1.60 -4.22
N ALA A 41 -5.87 2.67 -4.87
CA ALA A 41 -6.35 3.09 -6.18
C ALA A 41 -6.00 2.10 -7.30
N ILE A 42 -4.96 1.28 -7.14
CA ILE A 42 -4.59 0.26 -8.11
C ILE A 42 -5.66 -0.84 -8.13
N PRO A 43 -6.36 -1.06 -9.26
CA PRO A 43 -7.34 -2.11 -9.35
C PRO A 43 -6.72 -3.50 -9.12
N GLY A 44 -7.40 -4.30 -8.32
CA GLY A 44 -6.93 -5.64 -7.96
C GLY A 44 -8.06 -6.50 -7.39
N PRO A 45 -7.76 -7.73 -6.94
CA PRO A 45 -8.76 -8.65 -6.40
C PRO A 45 -9.60 -8.06 -5.27
N GLY A 46 -9.00 -7.24 -4.38
CA GLY A 46 -9.73 -6.55 -3.31
C GLY A 46 -10.77 -5.57 -3.84
N ASN A 47 -10.42 -4.75 -4.84
CA ASN A 47 -11.36 -3.81 -5.47
C ASN A 47 -12.49 -4.55 -6.20
N LEU A 48 -12.17 -5.65 -6.87
CA LEU A 48 -13.18 -6.50 -7.51
C LEU A 48 -14.13 -7.12 -6.46
N ALA A 49 -13.60 -7.53 -5.31
CA ALA A 49 -14.42 -8.03 -4.21
C ALA A 49 -15.40 -6.96 -3.71
N LEU A 50 -14.94 -5.71 -3.52
CA LEU A 50 -15.77 -4.56 -3.15
C LEU A 50 -16.89 -4.31 -4.17
N ILE A 51 -16.54 -4.18 -5.44
CA ILE A 51 -17.48 -3.92 -6.54
C ILE A 51 -18.51 -5.05 -6.65
N THR A 52 -18.05 -6.31 -6.63
CA THR A 52 -18.92 -7.48 -6.75
C THR A 52 -19.86 -7.62 -5.54
N SER A 53 -19.34 -7.38 -4.33
CA SER A 53 -20.14 -7.42 -3.09
C SER A 53 -21.19 -6.33 -3.06
N THR A 54 -20.83 -5.12 -3.52
CA THR A 54 -21.77 -4.00 -3.66
C THR A 54 -22.83 -4.30 -4.70
N GLY A 55 -22.45 -4.85 -5.84
CA GLY A 55 -23.40 -5.21 -6.91
C GLY A 55 -24.40 -6.30 -6.52
N LYS A 56 -24.04 -7.18 -5.57
CA LYS A 56 -24.89 -8.30 -5.09
C LYS A 56 -25.63 -7.98 -3.80
N GLY A 57 -25.04 -7.21 -2.91
CA GLY A 57 -25.55 -6.94 -1.56
C GLY A 57 -25.83 -5.47 -1.27
N GLY A 58 -25.79 -4.60 -2.30
CA GLY A 58 -25.93 -3.18 -2.11
C GLY A 58 -24.84 -2.58 -1.20
N VAL A 59 -25.16 -1.47 -0.55
CA VAL A 59 -24.22 -0.78 0.34
C VAL A 59 -23.74 -1.68 1.49
N SER A 60 -24.64 -2.47 2.08
CA SER A 60 -24.26 -3.38 3.17
C SER A 60 -23.28 -4.48 2.73
N GLY A 61 -23.43 -5.00 1.52
CA GLY A 61 -22.48 -5.95 0.91
C GLY A 61 -21.11 -5.33 0.68
N GLY A 62 -21.07 -4.09 0.17
CA GLY A 62 -19.84 -3.33 -0.03
C GLY A 62 -19.14 -2.99 1.28
N LEU A 63 -19.86 -2.54 2.29
CA LEU A 63 -19.30 -2.27 3.62
C LEU A 63 -18.79 -3.54 4.30
N GLY A 64 -19.53 -4.65 4.20
CA GLY A 64 -19.07 -5.94 4.69
C GLY A 64 -17.75 -6.37 4.05
N ALA A 65 -17.62 -6.21 2.72
CA ALA A 65 -16.38 -6.47 2.02
C ALA A 65 -15.25 -5.50 2.41
N THR A 66 -15.55 -4.22 2.58
CA THR A 66 -14.58 -3.22 3.06
C THR A 66 -13.98 -3.61 4.41
N LEU A 67 -14.83 -3.99 5.37
CA LEU A 67 -14.36 -4.47 6.68
C LEU A 67 -13.52 -5.75 6.54
N GLY A 68 -13.87 -6.65 5.62
CA GLY A 68 -13.09 -7.84 5.33
C GLY A 68 -11.70 -7.50 4.77
N VAL A 69 -11.61 -6.54 3.84
CA VAL A 69 -10.33 -6.04 3.32
C VAL A 69 -9.49 -5.46 4.44
N ILE A 70 -10.07 -4.58 5.28
CA ILE A 70 -9.37 -3.98 6.43
C ILE A 70 -8.82 -5.08 7.35
N ALA A 71 -9.62 -6.07 7.70
CA ALA A 71 -9.18 -7.17 8.55
C ALA A 71 -8.01 -7.94 7.92
N GLY A 72 -8.08 -8.23 6.62
CA GLY A 72 -6.99 -8.87 5.88
C GLY A 72 -5.71 -8.01 5.84
N ASP A 73 -5.85 -6.72 5.59
CA ASP A 73 -4.75 -5.75 5.59
C ASP A 73 -4.07 -5.67 6.97
N GLN A 74 -4.86 -5.63 8.06
CA GLN A 74 -4.32 -5.64 9.41
C GLN A 74 -3.52 -6.90 9.71
N VAL A 75 -4.04 -8.08 9.33
CA VAL A 75 -3.30 -9.34 9.52
C VAL A 75 -1.98 -9.31 8.74
N LEU A 76 -1.99 -8.91 7.46
CA LEU A 76 -0.77 -8.84 6.64
C LEU A 76 0.23 -7.83 7.19
N MET A 77 -0.25 -6.66 7.64
CA MET A 77 0.60 -5.63 8.25
C MET A 77 1.28 -6.14 9.52
N TRP A 78 0.53 -6.73 10.45
CA TRP A 78 1.11 -7.24 11.70
C TRP A 78 2.05 -8.43 11.47
N LEU A 79 1.78 -9.28 10.48
CA LEU A 79 2.71 -10.32 10.04
C LEU A 79 3.99 -9.71 9.45
N ALA A 80 3.87 -8.63 8.66
CA ALA A 80 5.03 -7.92 8.14
C ALA A 80 5.87 -7.29 9.26
N VAL A 81 5.24 -6.64 10.25
CA VAL A 81 5.92 -6.11 11.43
C VAL A 81 6.70 -7.19 12.16
N ALA A 82 6.05 -8.33 12.44
CA ALA A 82 6.68 -9.45 13.14
C ALA A 82 7.81 -10.08 12.31
N GLY A 83 7.57 -10.30 11.02
CA GLY A 83 8.56 -10.90 10.11
C GLY A 83 9.74 -9.99 9.81
N VAL A 84 9.49 -8.70 9.59
CA VAL A 84 10.55 -7.71 9.33
C VAL A 84 11.45 -7.54 10.54
N ALA A 85 10.89 -7.42 11.74
CA ALA A 85 11.69 -7.31 12.95
C ALA A 85 12.62 -8.52 13.14
N ALA A 86 12.11 -9.73 12.88
CA ALA A 86 12.89 -10.96 12.99
C ALA A 86 14.01 -11.06 11.93
N VAL A 87 13.68 -10.70 10.67
CA VAL A 87 14.65 -10.79 9.55
C VAL A 87 15.72 -9.71 9.64
N LEU A 88 15.36 -8.47 10.02
CA LEU A 88 16.33 -7.38 10.24
C LEU A 88 17.31 -7.72 11.37
N ALA A 89 16.82 -8.34 12.44
CA ALA A 89 17.66 -8.73 13.57
C ALA A 89 18.63 -9.88 13.22
N ALA A 90 18.19 -10.83 12.38
CA ALA A 90 18.96 -12.04 12.07
C ALA A 90 19.80 -11.93 10.79
N TYR A 91 19.28 -11.28 9.74
CA TYR A 91 19.88 -11.31 8.39
C TYR A 91 19.62 -10.04 7.59
N PRO A 92 20.43 -8.97 7.72
CA PRO A 92 20.22 -7.72 6.97
C PRO A 92 20.24 -7.89 5.44
N THR A 93 21.04 -8.85 4.94
CA THR A 93 21.11 -9.18 3.49
C THR A 93 19.83 -9.83 2.97
N ALA A 94 19.13 -10.60 3.79
CA ALA A 94 17.83 -11.20 3.41
C ALA A 94 16.77 -10.14 3.20
N PHE A 95 16.81 -9.03 3.94
CA PHE A 95 15.92 -7.90 3.75
C PHE A 95 16.08 -7.28 2.34
N THR A 96 17.31 -7.06 1.90
CA THR A 96 17.60 -6.55 0.55
C THR A 96 17.06 -7.51 -0.53
N ALA A 97 17.19 -8.83 -0.32
CA ALA A 97 16.63 -9.82 -1.25
C ALA A 97 15.09 -9.73 -1.33
N VAL A 98 14.40 -9.57 -0.20
CA VAL A 98 12.93 -9.38 -0.17
C VAL A 98 12.52 -8.10 -0.89
N GLN A 99 13.24 -6.99 -0.71
CA GLN A 99 12.98 -5.74 -1.45
C GLN A 99 13.10 -5.94 -2.96
N TRP A 100 14.15 -6.59 -3.44
CA TRP A 100 14.35 -6.86 -4.86
C TRP A 100 13.27 -7.78 -5.44
N LEU A 101 12.91 -8.85 -4.73
CA LEU A 101 11.80 -9.74 -5.13
C LEU A 101 10.49 -8.97 -5.22
N GLY A 102 10.22 -8.09 -4.25
CA GLY A 102 9.05 -7.21 -4.25
C GLY A 102 9.05 -6.26 -5.45
N ALA A 103 10.18 -5.62 -5.76
CA ALA A 103 10.33 -4.71 -6.90
C ALA A 103 10.05 -5.42 -8.23
N VAL A 104 10.66 -6.60 -8.45
CA VAL A 104 10.46 -7.41 -9.65
C VAL A 104 9.01 -7.85 -9.78
N TYR A 105 8.39 -8.29 -8.68
CA TYR A 105 6.99 -8.70 -8.68
C TYR A 105 6.05 -7.53 -9.01
N LEU A 106 6.26 -6.34 -8.44
CA LEU A 106 5.45 -5.16 -8.73
C LEU A 106 5.60 -4.72 -10.19
N ALA A 107 6.82 -4.76 -10.74
CA ALA A 107 7.07 -4.49 -12.14
C ALA A 107 6.35 -5.49 -13.06
N TRP A 108 6.39 -6.79 -12.73
CA TRP A 108 5.67 -7.85 -13.45
C TRP A 108 4.15 -7.65 -13.36
N LEU A 109 3.62 -7.32 -12.18
CA LEU A 109 2.19 -7.05 -12.00
C LEU A 109 1.75 -5.84 -12.82
N GLY A 110 2.56 -4.76 -12.80
CA GLY A 110 2.32 -3.58 -13.63
C GLY A 110 2.31 -3.90 -15.12
N TRP A 111 3.25 -4.69 -15.58
CA TRP A 111 3.29 -5.17 -16.97
C TRP A 111 2.03 -5.98 -17.34
N LYS A 112 1.62 -6.90 -16.46
CA LYS A 112 0.41 -7.69 -16.66
C LYS A 112 -0.84 -6.81 -16.77
N MET A 113 -0.95 -5.75 -15.97
CA MET A 113 -2.06 -4.79 -16.06
C MET A 113 -2.05 -3.98 -17.36
N LEU A 114 -0.86 -3.58 -17.84
CA LEU A 114 -0.72 -2.88 -19.13
C LEU A 114 -1.11 -3.76 -20.31
N SER A 115 -0.86 -5.07 -20.20
CA SER A 115 -1.11 -6.07 -21.25
C SER A 115 -2.50 -6.69 -21.18
N ALA A 116 -3.31 -6.38 -20.16
CA ALA A 116 -4.65 -6.94 -19.99
C ALA A 116 -5.58 -6.53 -21.12
N LYS A 117 -6.34 -7.51 -21.62
CA LYS A 117 -7.38 -7.29 -22.63
C LYS A 117 -8.73 -7.00 -21.97
N PRO A 118 -9.65 -6.31 -22.68
CA PRO A 118 -11.01 -6.12 -22.18
C PRO A 118 -11.68 -7.49 -21.94
N GLY A 119 -12.14 -7.71 -20.71
CA GLY A 119 -12.79 -8.99 -20.34
C GLY A 119 -11.90 -9.96 -19.57
N ASP A 120 -10.59 -9.73 -19.48
CA ASP A 120 -9.66 -10.57 -18.69
C ASP A 120 -9.80 -10.39 -17.18
N ALA A 121 -10.68 -9.51 -16.71
CA ALA A 121 -10.89 -9.32 -15.28
C ALA A 121 -11.45 -10.61 -14.66
N PRO A 122 -10.79 -11.15 -13.62
CA PRO A 122 -11.26 -12.37 -12.98
C PRO A 122 -12.66 -12.14 -12.39
N VAL A 123 -13.62 -12.95 -12.84
CA VAL A 123 -14.98 -12.92 -12.27
C VAL A 123 -14.93 -13.58 -10.90
N LEU A 124 -14.98 -12.75 -9.85
CA LEU A 124 -15.00 -13.25 -8.48
C LEU A 124 -16.40 -13.80 -8.14
N HIS A 125 -16.46 -15.08 -7.79
CA HIS A 125 -17.66 -15.73 -7.30
C HIS A 125 -17.85 -15.45 -5.82
N ILE A 126 -18.50 -14.31 -5.49
CA ILE A 126 -18.82 -13.93 -4.11
C ILE A 126 -20.20 -14.42 -3.75
N ARG A 127 -20.28 -15.21 -2.68
CA ARG A 127 -21.55 -15.74 -2.14
C ARG A 127 -22.25 -14.65 -1.31
N PRO A 128 -23.57 -14.45 -1.45
CA PRO A 128 -24.32 -13.55 -0.60
C PRO A 128 -24.13 -13.85 0.91
N ARG A 129 -24.19 -12.83 1.74
CA ARG A 129 -24.03 -12.90 3.21
C ARG A 129 -22.63 -13.25 3.74
N HIS A 130 -21.67 -13.65 2.88
CA HIS A 130 -20.29 -13.94 3.29
C HIS A 130 -19.29 -12.91 2.77
N TYR A 131 -19.73 -11.65 2.59
CA TYR A 131 -18.92 -10.59 1.99
C TYR A 131 -17.63 -10.31 2.76
N PHE A 132 -17.72 -10.24 4.09
CA PHE A 132 -16.57 -10.01 4.97
C PHE A 132 -15.53 -11.12 4.84
N GLN A 133 -15.93 -12.39 5.07
CA GLN A 133 -15.00 -13.52 5.08
C GLN A 133 -14.33 -13.72 3.73
N GLN A 134 -15.09 -13.56 2.65
CA GLN A 134 -14.55 -13.73 1.30
C GLN A 134 -13.60 -12.59 0.93
N ALA A 135 -13.93 -11.34 1.25
CA ALA A 135 -13.05 -10.21 1.00
C ALA A 135 -11.76 -10.30 1.85
N MET A 136 -11.86 -10.72 3.11
CA MET A 136 -10.71 -10.99 3.96
C MET A 136 -9.81 -12.08 3.37
N ALA A 137 -10.38 -13.23 2.98
CA ALA A 137 -9.63 -14.32 2.37
C ALA A 137 -8.97 -13.89 1.05
N ILE A 138 -9.69 -13.13 0.21
CA ILE A 138 -9.15 -12.58 -1.04
C ILE A 138 -7.96 -11.65 -0.73
N THR A 139 -8.04 -10.80 0.29
CA THR A 139 -6.94 -9.91 0.68
C THR A 139 -5.74 -10.69 1.20
N LEU A 140 -5.95 -11.66 2.07
CA LEU A 140 -4.88 -12.50 2.62
C LEU A 140 -4.14 -13.31 1.55
N LEU A 141 -4.84 -13.74 0.52
CA LEU A 141 -4.29 -14.50 -0.60
C LEU A 141 -3.90 -13.61 -1.79
N ASN A 142 -4.09 -12.29 -1.68
CA ASN A 142 -3.77 -11.37 -2.74
C ASN A 142 -2.26 -11.12 -2.81
N PRO A 143 -1.57 -11.60 -3.87
CA PRO A 143 -0.13 -11.41 -3.97
C PRO A 143 0.28 -9.93 -4.03
N LYS A 144 -0.57 -9.05 -4.58
CA LYS A 144 -0.34 -7.60 -4.55
C LYS A 144 -0.27 -7.08 -3.11
N ALA A 145 -1.20 -7.49 -2.24
CA ALA A 145 -1.23 -7.05 -0.85
C ALA A 145 -0.05 -7.64 -0.05
N ILE A 146 0.22 -8.94 -0.23
CA ILE A 146 1.34 -9.62 0.43
C ILE A 146 2.65 -8.90 0.11
N VAL A 147 2.94 -8.65 -1.16
CA VAL A 147 4.18 -7.98 -1.57
C VAL A 147 4.21 -6.54 -1.09
N PHE A 148 3.07 -5.83 -1.12
CA PHE A 148 3.00 -4.47 -0.61
C PHE A 148 3.38 -4.42 0.87
N TYR A 149 2.80 -5.25 1.72
CA TYR A 149 3.11 -5.26 3.15
C TYR A 149 4.52 -5.79 3.44
N MET A 150 4.99 -6.81 2.73
CA MET A 150 6.31 -7.40 2.98
C MET A 150 7.47 -6.56 2.47
N ALA A 151 7.35 -5.93 1.30
CA ALA A 151 8.44 -5.19 0.67
C ALA A 151 8.36 -3.68 0.91
N PHE A 152 7.17 -3.12 1.01
CA PHE A 152 6.95 -1.69 1.08
C PHE A 152 6.84 -1.15 2.51
N PHE A 153 6.13 -1.86 3.37
CA PHE A 153 5.91 -1.43 4.75
C PHE A 153 7.22 -1.18 5.53
N PRO A 154 8.27 -2.04 5.38
CA PRO A 154 9.55 -1.82 6.03
C PRO A 154 10.26 -0.51 5.68
N LEU A 155 9.96 0.08 4.52
CA LEU A 155 10.61 1.34 4.09
C LEU A 155 10.23 2.54 4.96
N PHE A 156 9.12 2.45 5.68
CA PHE A 156 8.64 3.49 6.59
C PHE A 156 9.02 3.21 8.05
N VAL A 157 9.68 2.09 8.30
CA VAL A 157 10.19 1.67 9.60
C VAL A 157 11.66 2.06 9.66
N ASP A 158 12.01 3.10 10.42
CA ASP A 158 13.41 3.47 10.63
C ASP A 158 14.04 2.55 11.70
N PRO A 159 15.03 1.70 11.33
CA PRO A 159 15.68 0.79 12.29
C PRO A 159 16.48 1.53 13.39
N ARG A 160 16.81 2.81 13.16
CA ARG A 160 17.62 3.63 14.07
C ARG A 160 16.78 4.25 15.20
N HIS A 161 15.49 4.38 14.98
CA HIS A 161 14.56 4.86 15.99
C HIS A 161 13.75 3.66 16.45
N HIS A 162 13.81 3.36 17.75
CA HIS A 162 13.00 2.31 18.36
C HIS A 162 11.52 2.62 18.13
N LEU A 163 10.96 2.12 17.02
CA LEU A 163 9.54 2.17 16.75
C LEU A 163 8.84 1.35 17.82
N GLY A 164 8.20 2.03 18.74
CA GLY A 164 7.38 1.38 19.75
C GLY A 164 6.03 0.93 19.18
N LEU A 165 5.33 0.16 19.96
CA LEU A 165 3.94 -0.23 19.67
C LEU A 165 3.04 0.95 19.22
N PRO A 166 3.19 2.20 19.78
CA PRO A 166 2.42 3.36 19.34
C PRO A 166 2.60 3.70 17.84
N SER A 167 3.82 3.63 17.30
CA SER A 167 4.09 3.93 15.89
C SER A 167 3.37 2.95 14.96
N PHE A 168 3.45 1.66 15.27
CA PHE A 168 2.73 0.62 14.51
C PHE A 168 1.21 0.76 14.65
N ALA A 169 0.71 1.15 15.82
CA ALA A 169 -0.71 1.41 16.02
C ALA A 169 -1.21 2.60 15.17
N VAL A 170 -0.43 3.67 15.05
CA VAL A 170 -0.74 4.81 14.17
C VAL A 170 -0.75 4.37 12.71
N MET A 171 0.24 3.58 12.27
CA MET A 171 0.27 3.04 10.91
C MET A 171 -0.95 2.14 10.64
N ALA A 172 -1.28 1.26 11.57
CA ALA A 172 -2.46 0.38 11.49
C ALA A 172 -3.76 1.17 11.38
N ALA A 173 -3.93 2.19 12.23
CA ALA A 173 -5.10 3.06 12.21
C ALA A 173 -5.19 3.87 10.90
N THR A 174 -4.05 4.34 10.39
CA THR A 174 -3.98 5.07 9.11
C THR A 174 -4.40 4.17 7.95
N ILE A 175 -3.85 2.96 7.87
CA ILE A 175 -4.23 1.98 6.85
C ILE A 175 -5.73 1.68 6.93
N ALA A 176 -6.24 1.36 8.13
CA ALA A 176 -7.65 1.05 8.33
C ALA A 176 -8.56 2.22 7.95
N GLY A 177 -8.22 3.44 8.36
CA GLY A 177 -8.97 4.65 8.04
C GLY A 177 -9.00 4.95 6.54
N LEU A 178 -7.85 4.91 5.88
CA LEU A 178 -7.77 5.15 4.43
C LEU A 178 -8.48 4.04 3.64
N THR A 179 -8.33 2.77 4.03
CA THR A 179 -9.04 1.64 3.41
C THR A 179 -10.55 1.78 3.60
N PHE A 180 -10.99 2.22 4.78
CA PHE A 180 -12.42 2.46 5.05
C PHE A 180 -12.97 3.59 4.17
N LEU A 181 -12.30 4.74 4.12
CA LEU A 181 -12.73 5.89 3.30
C LEU A 181 -12.76 5.52 1.82
N TYR A 182 -11.72 4.85 1.34
CA TYR A 182 -11.66 4.37 -0.04
C TYR A 182 -12.78 3.36 -0.33
N GLY A 183 -12.95 2.37 0.53
CA GLY A 183 -13.97 1.32 0.39
C GLY A 183 -15.40 1.87 0.45
N LEU A 184 -15.65 2.84 1.34
CA LEU A 184 -16.92 3.56 1.40
C LEU A 184 -17.17 4.32 0.09
N GLY A 185 -16.18 5.09 -0.37
CA GLY A 185 -16.28 5.82 -1.64
C GLY A 185 -16.56 4.88 -2.83
N MET A 186 -15.81 3.78 -2.94
CA MET A 186 -16.02 2.76 -3.98
C MET A 186 -17.39 2.09 -3.88
N THR A 187 -17.86 1.81 -2.66
CA THR A 187 -19.20 1.22 -2.42
C THR A 187 -20.30 2.17 -2.87
N LEU A 188 -20.24 3.44 -2.45
CA LEU A 188 -21.24 4.44 -2.84
C LEU A 188 -21.19 4.71 -4.34
N LEU A 189 -19.99 4.85 -4.92
CA LEU A 189 -19.82 5.04 -6.35
C LEU A 189 -20.40 3.85 -7.13
N THR A 190 -20.07 2.63 -6.74
CA THR A 190 -20.58 1.40 -7.38
C THR A 190 -22.09 1.29 -7.25
N HIS A 191 -22.65 1.62 -6.08
CA HIS A 191 -24.08 1.58 -5.85
C HIS A 191 -24.85 2.57 -6.73
N HIS A 192 -24.34 3.79 -6.88
CA HIS A 192 -24.99 4.84 -7.67
C HIS A 192 -24.67 4.78 -9.17
N LEU A 193 -23.52 4.21 -9.56
CA LEU A 193 -23.08 4.14 -10.95
C LEU A 193 -23.08 2.72 -11.54
N ALA A 194 -23.56 1.72 -10.79
CA ALA A 194 -23.49 0.32 -11.23
C ALA A 194 -24.09 0.11 -12.65
N GLU A 195 -25.15 0.82 -12.99
CA GLU A 195 -25.74 0.78 -14.33
C GLU A 195 -24.91 1.51 -15.39
N ARG A 196 -24.32 2.67 -15.03
CA ARG A 196 -23.50 3.49 -15.95
C ARG A 196 -22.11 2.91 -16.19
N MET A 197 -21.48 2.32 -15.17
CA MET A 197 -20.14 1.71 -15.29
C MET A 197 -20.14 0.42 -16.09
N ARG A 198 -21.23 -0.37 -16.05
CA ARG A 198 -21.39 -1.52 -16.94
C ARG A 198 -21.44 -1.14 -18.42
N ALA A 199 -21.86 0.09 -18.73
CA ALA A 199 -21.98 0.60 -20.09
C ALA A 199 -20.67 1.17 -20.66
N ASN A 200 -19.62 1.39 -19.88
CA ASN A 200 -18.41 2.07 -20.39
C ASN A 200 -17.09 1.38 -20.04
N PRO A 201 -16.71 0.31 -20.75
CA PRO A 201 -15.48 -0.45 -20.52
C PRO A 201 -14.18 0.34 -20.83
N ARG A 202 -14.28 1.55 -21.41
CA ARG A 202 -13.11 2.38 -21.72
C ARG A 202 -12.52 3.01 -20.46
N ILE A 203 -13.36 3.40 -19.49
CA ILE A 203 -12.89 4.01 -18.23
C ILE A 203 -12.10 3.00 -17.39
N ALA A 204 -12.60 1.76 -17.29
CA ALA A 204 -11.90 0.69 -16.58
C ALA A 204 -10.50 0.44 -17.17
N ARG A 205 -10.38 0.41 -18.50
CA ARG A 205 -9.10 0.23 -19.21
C ARG A 205 -8.10 1.36 -18.93
N TRP A 206 -8.54 2.60 -18.89
CA TRP A 206 -7.66 3.73 -18.58
C TRP A 206 -7.14 3.65 -17.14
N LEU A 207 -7.98 3.29 -16.19
CA LEU A 207 -7.59 3.12 -14.78
C LEU A 207 -6.59 1.96 -14.63
N GLU A 208 -6.81 0.82 -15.28
CA GLU A 208 -5.88 -0.31 -15.29
C GLU A 208 -4.51 0.05 -15.86
N LYS A 209 -4.47 0.78 -16.98
CA LYS A 209 -3.21 1.23 -17.59
C LYS A 209 -2.45 2.21 -16.70
N LEU A 210 -3.13 3.20 -16.14
CA LEU A 210 -2.52 4.16 -15.21
C LEU A 210 -1.95 3.45 -13.99
N ALA A 211 -2.70 2.50 -13.42
CA ALA A 211 -2.25 1.70 -12.30
C ALA A 211 -1.03 0.83 -12.65
N GLY A 212 -1.00 0.24 -13.85
CA GLY A 212 0.14 -0.53 -14.34
C GLY A 212 1.42 0.30 -14.46
N ILE A 213 1.32 1.49 -15.08
CA ILE A 213 2.45 2.43 -15.20
C ILE A 213 2.97 2.81 -13.81
N PHE A 214 2.05 3.10 -12.89
CA PHE A 214 2.40 3.47 -11.53
C PHE A 214 3.12 2.34 -10.77
N LEU A 215 2.66 1.10 -10.87
CA LEU A 215 3.29 -0.07 -10.24
C LEU A 215 4.72 -0.29 -10.76
N ILE A 216 4.93 -0.14 -12.06
CA ILE A 216 6.28 -0.24 -12.66
C ILE A 216 7.18 0.86 -12.10
N GLY A 217 6.73 2.11 -12.10
CA GLY A 217 7.49 3.25 -11.57
C GLY A 217 7.83 3.07 -10.08
N PHE A 218 6.89 2.53 -9.30
CA PHE A 218 7.10 2.24 -7.90
C PHE A 218 8.08 1.07 -7.69
N GLY A 219 7.99 0.00 -8.48
CA GLY A 219 8.94 -1.11 -8.46
C GLY A 219 10.37 -0.65 -8.77
N VAL A 220 10.53 0.24 -9.76
CA VAL A 220 11.82 0.86 -10.08
C VAL A 220 12.33 1.69 -8.91
N LYS A 221 11.48 2.55 -8.31
CA LYS A 221 11.86 3.33 -7.13
C LYS A 221 12.33 2.43 -5.98
N LEU A 222 11.64 1.34 -5.72
CA LEU A 222 12.00 0.38 -4.67
C LEU A 222 13.36 -0.28 -4.95
N ALA A 223 13.66 -0.61 -6.22
CA ALA A 223 14.92 -1.23 -6.62
C ALA A 223 16.13 -0.30 -6.46
N ILE A 224 15.96 1.03 -6.68
CA ILE A 224 17.05 2.01 -6.61
C ILE A 224 17.14 2.74 -5.26
N SER A 225 16.17 2.56 -4.37
CA SER A 225 16.19 3.11 -3.01
C SER A 225 17.15 2.29 -2.14
N LYS A 226 18.40 2.80 -2.04
CA LYS A 226 19.44 2.30 -1.14
C LYS A 226 19.49 3.14 0.13
#